data_7f23c220859ea945457ce2edd51c6aeb
#
_entry.id   7f23c220859ea945457ce2edd51c6aeb
#
_cell.length_a   1.000
_cell.length_b   1.000
_cell.length_c   1.000
_cell.angle_alpha   90.00
_cell.angle_beta   90.00
_cell.angle_gamma   90.00
#
_symmetry.space_group_name_H-M   'P 1'
#
loop_
_entity.id
_entity.type
_entity.pdbx_description
1 polymer ?
#
loop_
_entity_poly.entity_id
_entity_poly.type
_entity_poly.pdbx_seq_one_letter_code
_entity_poly.pdbx_strand_id
1 'polypeptide(L)'
;MVKNYYKTLGLSSSATKAEIKIAYRKLAKKYHPDKNKSKHASQLFIEVNEAYAYLSNETSTFQTKNVVKTPPRKRSKYSEDELKKRMEWARKYAQYKKVKEERVMELEYYKIHNSSRKKIINLINWVSISVAFVIFMDYKILPTSPVEVDLITNYMDMGSDNFVLKFKDIDNNDFNFAVSIEDVKYLNIAKIKDYSTRKSMILRQNTNMLLNIDNDIISIENHFCVYKVFYFYFTILLLPLITIFSKGPNTVHILSSYVISSVATIGVIFLFLTLVL
;
A
#
# COMPACT_ATOMS: atom_id res chain seq x y z
N MET A 1 -15.30 -9.48 22.07
CA MET A 1 -15.52 -8.86 23.39
C MET A 1 -14.39 -7.85 23.65
N VAL A 2 -14.72 -6.58 23.83
CA VAL A 2 -13.73 -5.55 24.20
C VAL A 2 -13.33 -5.81 25.66
N LYS A 3 -12.02 -6.04 25.91
CA LYS A 3 -11.50 -6.23 27.27
C LYS A 3 -11.63 -4.92 28.04
N ASN A 4 -12.34 -4.93 29.15
CA ASN A 4 -12.45 -3.75 30.02
C ASN A 4 -11.23 -3.71 30.96
N TYR A 5 -10.18 -3.01 30.55
CA TYR A 5 -8.91 -2.89 31.27
C TYR A 5 -9.05 -2.18 32.63
N TYR A 6 -9.99 -1.26 32.79
CA TYR A 6 -10.30 -0.66 34.09
C TYR A 6 -10.81 -1.70 35.08
N LYS A 7 -11.70 -2.59 34.65
CA LYS A 7 -12.20 -3.70 35.46
C LYS A 7 -11.09 -4.68 35.85
N THR A 8 -10.13 -4.94 34.95
CA THR A 8 -8.96 -5.80 35.26
C THR A 8 -8.10 -5.23 36.36
N LEU A 9 -7.97 -3.90 36.46
CA LEU A 9 -7.27 -3.22 37.56
C LEU A 9 -8.14 -2.97 38.79
N GLY A 10 -9.46 -3.31 38.73
CA GLY A 10 -10.40 -3.05 39.80
C GLY A 10 -10.74 -1.57 40.00
N LEU A 11 -10.74 -0.81 38.88
CA LEU A 11 -10.94 0.62 38.87
C LEU A 11 -12.21 1.01 38.08
N SER A 12 -12.74 2.20 38.37
CA SER A 12 -13.77 2.85 37.55
C SER A 12 -13.14 3.35 36.23
N SER A 13 -13.97 3.50 35.18
CA SER A 13 -13.54 4.07 33.89
C SER A 13 -13.09 5.54 33.99
N SER A 14 -13.44 6.22 35.09
CA SER A 14 -13.03 7.59 35.40
C SER A 14 -11.74 7.69 36.23
N ALA A 15 -11.04 6.57 36.46
CA ALA A 15 -9.85 6.54 37.31
C ALA A 15 -8.71 7.36 36.72
N THR A 16 -8.05 8.12 37.61
CA THR A 16 -6.90 8.94 37.27
C THR A 16 -5.64 8.12 37.01
N LYS A 17 -4.64 8.70 36.35
CA LYS A 17 -3.32 8.07 36.13
C LYS A 17 -2.65 7.62 37.43
N ALA A 18 -2.83 8.39 38.49
CA ALA A 18 -2.26 8.05 39.79
C ALA A 18 -2.91 6.79 40.35
N GLU A 19 -4.23 6.68 40.27
CA GLU A 19 -4.99 5.52 40.73
C GLU A 19 -4.66 4.28 39.89
N ILE A 20 -4.57 4.40 38.56
CA ILE A 20 -4.14 3.31 37.66
C ILE A 20 -2.76 2.79 38.07
N LYS A 21 -1.81 3.68 38.36
CA LYS A 21 -0.46 3.30 38.78
C LYS A 21 -0.42 2.65 40.15
N ILE A 22 -1.24 3.11 41.08
CA ILE A 22 -1.34 2.53 42.44
C ILE A 22 -1.98 1.15 42.37
N ALA A 23 -3.10 1.00 41.65
CA ALA A 23 -3.77 -0.29 41.45
C ALA A 23 -2.86 -1.31 40.79
N TYR A 24 -2.18 -0.90 39.73
CA TYR A 24 -1.18 -1.74 39.07
C TYR A 24 -0.12 -2.23 40.03
N ARG A 25 0.51 -1.34 40.83
CA ARG A 25 1.55 -1.74 41.79
C ARG A 25 1.04 -2.72 42.84
N LYS A 26 -0.18 -2.53 43.32
CA LYS A 26 -0.84 -3.41 44.29
C LYS A 26 -1.06 -4.82 43.72
N LEU A 27 -1.63 -4.89 42.52
CA LEU A 27 -1.94 -6.17 41.87
C LEU A 27 -0.67 -6.87 41.35
N ALA A 28 0.28 -6.14 40.80
CA ALA A 28 1.57 -6.68 40.39
C ALA A 28 2.36 -7.29 41.55
N LYS A 29 2.29 -6.67 42.76
CA LYS A 29 2.92 -7.23 43.98
C LYS A 29 2.18 -8.49 44.47
N LYS A 30 0.82 -8.51 44.33
CA LYS A 30 -0.02 -9.64 44.76
C LYS A 30 0.16 -10.87 43.85
N TYR A 31 0.27 -10.68 42.57
CA TYR A 31 0.36 -11.76 41.58
C TYR A 31 1.77 -11.96 41.02
N HIS A 32 2.79 -11.39 41.70
CA HIS A 32 4.18 -11.53 41.27
C HIS A 32 4.60 -13.01 41.27
N PRO A 33 5.25 -13.53 40.20
CA PRO A 33 5.62 -14.94 40.07
C PRO A 33 6.57 -15.43 41.18
N ASP A 34 7.29 -14.48 41.81
CA ASP A 34 8.19 -14.78 42.94
C ASP A 34 7.41 -14.97 44.26
N LYS A 35 6.26 -14.34 44.40
CA LYS A 35 5.44 -14.41 45.64
C LYS A 35 4.25 -15.35 45.50
N ASN A 36 3.79 -15.61 44.31
CA ASN A 36 2.65 -16.45 44.05
C ASN A 36 2.93 -17.41 42.88
N LYS A 37 3.19 -18.69 43.22
CA LYS A 37 3.58 -19.74 42.27
C LYS A 37 2.39 -20.41 41.57
N SER A 38 1.15 -19.97 41.81
CA SER A 38 -0.01 -20.59 41.18
C SER A 38 -0.07 -20.24 39.69
N LYS A 39 -0.50 -21.19 38.85
CA LYS A 39 -0.71 -20.96 37.39
C LYS A 39 -1.71 -19.84 37.13
N HIS A 40 -2.72 -19.71 37.98
CA HIS A 40 -3.72 -18.67 37.89
C HIS A 40 -3.15 -17.27 38.20
N ALA A 41 -2.24 -17.17 39.19
CA ALA A 41 -1.59 -15.90 39.49
C ALA A 41 -0.70 -15.40 38.35
N SER A 42 -0.01 -16.30 37.65
CA SER A 42 0.80 -15.93 36.49
C SER A 42 -0.05 -15.38 35.35
N GLN A 43 -1.23 -15.93 35.14
CA GLN A 43 -2.17 -15.41 34.11
C GLN A 43 -2.75 -14.05 34.49
N LEU A 44 -3.19 -13.89 35.75
CA LEU A 44 -3.66 -12.61 36.25
C LEU A 44 -2.57 -11.52 36.21
N PHE A 45 -1.31 -11.88 36.47
CA PHE A 45 -0.21 -10.95 36.36
C PHE A 45 0.00 -10.43 34.93
N ILE A 46 -0.15 -11.32 33.93
CA ILE A 46 -0.08 -10.94 32.52
C ILE A 46 -1.23 -9.98 32.15
N GLU A 47 -2.44 -10.28 32.59
CA GLU A 47 -3.62 -9.44 32.34
C GLU A 47 -3.51 -8.06 32.99
N VAL A 48 -2.97 -8.00 34.21
CA VAL A 48 -2.70 -6.74 34.94
C VAL A 48 -1.65 -5.89 34.23
N ASN A 49 -0.57 -6.51 33.69
CA ASN A 49 0.43 -5.79 32.92
C ASN A 49 -0.12 -5.29 31.57
N GLU A 50 -0.95 -6.07 30.89
CA GLU A 50 -1.62 -5.70 29.64
C GLU A 50 -2.54 -4.50 29.88
N ALA A 51 -3.34 -4.53 30.93
CA ALA A 51 -4.24 -3.46 31.31
C ALA A 51 -3.48 -2.16 31.62
N TYR A 52 -2.38 -2.24 32.37
CA TYR A 52 -1.57 -1.07 32.68
C TYR A 52 -0.89 -0.48 31.46
N ALA A 53 -0.33 -1.32 30.57
CA ALA A 53 0.31 -0.89 29.34
C ALA A 53 -0.70 -0.14 28.42
N TYR A 54 -1.89 -0.67 28.29
CA TYR A 54 -2.95 -0.03 27.49
C TYR A 54 -3.35 1.33 28.07
N LEU A 55 -3.75 1.38 29.34
CA LEU A 55 -4.23 2.59 30.00
C LEU A 55 -3.13 3.66 30.19
N SER A 56 -1.85 3.28 30.31
CA SER A 56 -0.75 4.22 30.38
C SER A 56 -0.44 4.87 29.02
N ASN A 57 -0.66 4.18 27.89
CA ASN A 57 -0.45 4.69 26.54
C ASN A 57 -1.62 5.59 26.07
N GLU A 58 -2.86 5.21 26.30
CA GLU A 58 -4.03 6.04 25.94
C GLU A 58 -3.98 7.42 26.58
N THR A 59 -3.44 7.49 27.80
CA THR A 59 -3.35 8.79 28.52
C THR A 59 -2.14 9.63 28.13
N SER A 60 -1.22 9.14 27.29
CA SER A 60 -0.06 9.92 26.81
C SER A 60 -0.43 10.91 25.70
N THR A 61 -1.55 10.73 25.02
CA THR A 61 -1.97 11.55 23.86
C THR A 61 -2.63 12.88 24.25
N PHE A 62 -2.94 13.13 25.54
CA PHE A 62 -3.72 14.31 25.93
C PHE A 62 -3.01 15.36 26.83
N GLN A 63 -1.72 15.24 27.14
CA GLN A 63 -1.04 16.27 27.95
C GLN A 63 0.38 16.57 27.49
N THR A 64 0.53 17.38 26.47
CA THR A 64 1.66 18.27 26.29
C THR A 64 1.34 19.63 26.95
N LYS A 65 1.60 19.78 28.25
CA LYS A 65 1.98 21.05 28.88
C LYS A 65 2.36 20.84 30.35
N ASN A 66 3.51 21.40 30.71
CA ASN A 66 4.16 21.50 32.03
C ASN A 66 5.04 20.34 32.42
N VAL A 67 6.25 20.32 31.86
CA VAL A 67 7.39 19.60 32.41
C VAL A 67 7.88 20.34 33.67
N VAL A 68 7.39 19.93 34.83
CA VAL A 68 8.08 20.20 36.07
C VAL A 68 9.32 19.30 36.09
N LYS A 69 10.50 19.91 36.00
CA LYS A 69 11.79 19.21 36.16
C LYS A 69 11.86 18.66 37.58
N THR A 70 11.46 17.40 37.76
CA THR A 70 11.78 16.67 39.00
C THR A 70 13.27 16.32 39.00
N PRO A 71 13.99 16.54 40.11
CA PRO A 71 15.41 16.19 40.21
C PRO A 71 15.63 14.70 39.92
N PRO A 72 16.78 14.31 39.36
CA PRO A 72 17.05 12.93 38.98
C PRO A 72 16.95 12.04 40.20
N ARG A 73 15.93 11.18 40.25
CA ARG A 73 15.79 10.14 41.28
C ARG A 73 17.00 9.24 41.21
N LYS A 74 17.84 9.21 42.26
CA LYS A 74 18.96 8.28 42.37
C LYS A 74 18.50 6.89 41.96
N ARG A 75 19.05 6.35 40.85
CA ARG A 75 18.83 4.97 40.45
C ARG A 75 19.19 4.07 41.61
N SER A 76 18.22 3.43 42.25
CA SER A 76 18.52 2.37 43.19
C SER A 76 19.28 1.29 42.39
N LYS A 77 20.50 1.00 42.79
CA LYS A 77 21.26 -0.14 42.27
C LYS A 77 20.45 -1.40 42.61
N TYR A 78 19.78 -1.97 41.60
CA TYR A 78 19.21 -3.30 41.75
C TYR A 78 20.38 -4.27 41.99
N SER A 79 20.24 -5.24 42.87
CA SER A 79 21.20 -6.31 42.99
C SER A 79 21.31 -7.09 41.69
N GLU A 80 22.47 -7.66 41.38
CA GLU A 80 22.67 -8.43 40.14
C GLU A 80 21.62 -9.55 39.97
N ASP A 81 21.18 -10.15 41.06
CA ASP A 81 20.17 -11.20 41.08
C ASP A 81 18.76 -10.67 40.74
N GLU A 82 18.41 -9.46 41.16
CA GLU A 82 17.17 -8.82 40.77
C GLU A 82 17.18 -8.45 39.30
N LEU A 83 18.34 -8.05 38.78
CA LEU A 83 18.50 -7.73 37.37
C LEU A 83 18.36 -8.98 36.50
N LYS A 84 18.98 -10.10 36.88
CA LYS A 84 18.87 -11.40 36.21
C LYS A 84 17.41 -11.89 36.20
N LYS A 85 16.72 -11.85 37.32
CA LYS A 85 15.31 -12.24 37.43
C LYS A 85 14.40 -11.38 36.54
N ARG A 86 14.66 -10.08 36.47
CA ARG A 86 13.90 -9.16 35.54
C ARG A 86 14.18 -9.46 34.10
N MET A 87 15.42 -9.72 33.71
CA MET A 87 15.78 -10.09 32.34
C MET A 87 15.17 -11.44 31.95
N GLU A 88 15.17 -12.42 32.83
CA GLU A 88 14.55 -13.71 32.59
C GLU A 88 13.02 -13.59 32.43
N TRP A 89 12.38 -12.79 33.28
CA TRP A 89 10.98 -12.50 33.16
C TRP A 89 10.66 -11.76 31.83
N ALA A 90 11.44 -10.76 31.46
CA ALA A 90 11.28 -10.02 30.21
C ALA A 90 11.40 -10.94 28.99
N ARG A 91 12.34 -11.90 29.02
CA ARG A 91 12.48 -12.93 27.98
C ARG A 91 11.24 -13.83 27.89
N LYS A 92 10.74 -14.33 29.02
CA LYS A 92 9.53 -15.16 29.08
C LYS A 92 8.29 -14.39 28.58
N TYR A 93 8.17 -13.12 28.95
CA TYR A 93 7.09 -12.27 28.49
C TYR A 93 7.19 -11.97 26.98
N ALA A 94 8.38 -11.70 26.47
CA ALA A 94 8.60 -11.50 25.04
C ALA A 94 8.26 -12.77 24.23
N GLN A 95 8.65 -13.95 24.71
CA GLN A 95 8.27 -15.23 24.11
C GLN A 95 6.76 -15.45 24.11
N TYR A 96 6.10 -15.21 25.25
CA TYR A 96 4.65 -15.31 25.33
C TYR A 96 3.93 -14.36 24.36
N LYS A 97 4.40 -13.12 24.29
CA LYS A 97 3.85 -12.11 23.36
C LYS A 97 4.00 -12.56 21.91
N LYS A 98 5.19 -13.07 21.56
CA LYS A 98 5.46 -13.60 20.22
C LYS A 98 4.53 -14.74 19.85
N VAL A 99 4.39 -15.75 20.73
CA VAL A 99 3.49 -16.90 20.51
C VAL A 99 2.02 -16.46 20.39
N LYS A 100 1.61 -15.45 21.18
CA LYS A 100 0.24 -14.89 21.08
C LYS A 100 0.02 -14.19 19.75
N GLU A 101 0.98 -13.39 19.30
CA GLU A 101 0.93 -12.70 18.00
C GLU A 101 0.92 -13.70 16.84
N GLU A 102 1.77 -14.73 16.88
CA GLU A 102 1.78 -15.82 15.89
C GLU A 102 0.43 -16.53 15.81
N ARG A 103 -0.19 -16.85 16.95
CA ARG A 103 -1.50 -17.48 17.00
C ARG A 103 -2.61 -16.59 16.44
N VAL A 104 -2.58 -15.28 16.70
CA VAL A 104 -3.54 -14.33 16.13
C VAL A 104 -3.38 -14.25 14.62
N MET A 105 -2.15 -14.16 14.13
CA MET A 105 -1.88 -14.17 12.68
C MET A 105 -2.33 -15.47 12.02
N GLU A 106 -2.11 -16.61 12.67
CA GLU A 106 -2.55 -17.92 12.19
C GLU A 106 -4.09 -18.00 12.08
N LEU A 107 -4.81 -17.53 13.08
CA LEU A 107 -6.27 -17.47 13.06
C LEU A 107 -6.81 -16.56 11.95
N GLU A 108 -6.22 -15.38 11.75
CA GLU A 108 -6.58 -14.48 10.66
C GLU A 108 -6.29 -15.10 9.29
N TYR A 109 -5.15 -15.76 9.12
CA TYR A 109 -4.81 -16.50 7.91
C TYR A 109 -5.85 -17.57 7.57
N TYR A 110 -6.22 -18.43 8.54
CA TYR A 110 -7.23 -19.47 8.33
C TYR A 110 -8.63 -18.90 8.05
N LYS A 111 -8.97 -17.78 8.67
CA LYS A 111 -10.23 -17.08 8.42
C LYS A 111 -10.35 -16.60 6.97
N ILE A 112 -9.25 -16.09 6.41
CA ILE A 112 -9.18 -15.68 4.99
C ILE A 112 -9.16 -16.94 4.11
N HIS A 113 -8.29 -17.90 4.44
CA HIS A 113 -8.01 -19.07 3.62
C HIS A 113 -9.22 -19.98 3.44
N ASN A 114 -10.03 -20.19 4.46
CA ASN A 114 -11.22 -21.03 4.43
C ASN A 114 -12.49 -20.28 4.01
N SER A 115 -12.39 -18.98 3.73
CA SER A 115 -13.53 -18.15 3.35
C SER A 115 -13.76 -18.17 1.83
N SER A 116 -15.02 -18.03 1.41
CA SER A 116 -15.39 -17.72 0.01
C SER A 116 -14.71 -16.45 -0.51
N ARG A 117 -14.31 -15.54 0.38
CA ARG A 117 -13.55 -14.34 0.06
C ARG A 117 -12.22 -14.66 -0.62
N LYS A 118 -11.54 -15.74 -0.27
CA LYS A 118 -10.30 -16.17 -0.93
C LYS A 118 -10.49 -16.39 -2.43
N LYS A 119 -11.61 -17.00 -2.83
CA LYS A 119 -11.90 -17.22 -4.25
C LYS A 119 -12.04 -15.90 -5.00
N ILE A 120 -12.72 -14.92 -4.38
CA ILE A 120 -12.92 -13.58 -4.93
C ILE A 120 -11.58 -12.84 -5.02
N ILE A 121 -10.79 -12.84 -3.96
CA ILE A 121 -9.45 -12.22 -3.93
C ILE A 121 -8.56 -12.81 -5.02
N ASN A 122 -8.53 -14.13 -5.15
CA ASN A 122 -7.75 -14.79 -6.20
C ASN A 122 -8.24 -14.43 -7.60
N LEU A 123 -9.56 -14.37 -7.82
CA LEU A 123 -10.12 -13.94 -9.09
C LEU A 123 -9.67 -12.51 -9.45
N ILE A 124 -9.80 -11.58 -8.52
CA ILE A 124 -9.35 -10.19 -8.70
C ILE A 124 -7.86 -10.13 -9.04
N ASN A 125 -7.04 -10.87 -8.30
CA ASN A 125 -5.60 -10.91 -8.52
C ASN A 125 -5.26 -11.42 -9.92
N TRP A 126 -5.89 -12.50 -10.36
CA TRP A 126 -5.68 -13.05 -11.70
C TRP A 126 -6.17 -12.10 -12.80
N VAL A 127 -7.32 -11.45 -12.61
CA VAL A 127 -7.83 -10.46 -13.56
C VAL A 127 -6.84 -9.29 -13.67
N SER A 128 -6.34 -8.77 -12.55
CA SER A 128 -5.36 -7.68 -12.55
C SER A 128 -4.08 -8.04 -13.31
N ILE A 129 -3.52 -9.22 -13.05
CA ILE A 129 -2.32 -9.71 -13.72
C ILE A 129 -2.58 -9.92 -15.22
N SER A 130 -3.74 -10.48 -15.58
CA SER A 130 -4.11 -10.69 -16.99
C SER A 130 -4.22 -9.36 -17.74
N VAL A 131 -4.82 -8.33 -17.12
CA VAL A 131 -4.90 -6.98 -17.69
C VAL A 131 -3.50 -6.39 -17.89
N ALA A 132 -2.61 -6.51 -16.88
CA ALA A 132 -1.23 -6.07 -17.02
C ALA A 132 -0.50 -6.78 -18.16
N PHE A 133 -0.72 -8.08 -18.30
CA PHE A 133 -0.13 -8.87 -19.38
C PHE A 133 -0.65 -8.44 -20.76
N VAL A 134 -1.95 -8.21 -20.90
CA VAL A 134 -2.55 -7.72 -22.16
C VAL A 134 -1.97 -6.35 -22.56
N ILE A 135 -1.84 -5.42 -21.59
CA ILE A 135 -1.24 -4.11 -21.85
C ILE A 135 0.22 -4.25 -22.30
N PHE A 136 0.99 -5.11 -21.64
CA PHE A 136 2.38 -5.35 -22.00
C PHE A 136 2.51 -5.96 -23.40
N MET A 137 1.69 -6.97 -23.73
CA MET A 137 1.65 -7.59 -25.03
C MET A 137 1.32 -6.59 -26.14
N ASP A 138 0.29 -5.78 -25.92
CA ASP A 138 -0.19 -4.79 -26.89
C ASP A 138 0.84 -3.67 -27.17
N TYR A 139 1.59 -3.29 -26.14
CA TYR A 139 2.56 -2.19 -26.25
C TYR A 139 3.92 -2.65 -26.81
N LYS A 140 4.41 -3.84 -26.39
CA LYS A 140 5.78 -4.25 -26.69
C LYS A 140 5.93 -5.37 -27.71
N ILE A 141 4.93 -6.23 -27.88
CA ILE A 141 5.07 -7.48 -28.61
C ILE A 141 4.22 -7.50 -29.87
N LEU A 142 2.96 -7.05 -29.77
CA LEU A 142 2.05 -7.09 -30.90
C LEU A 142 2.41 -6.04 -31.96
N PRO A 143 2.17 -6.37 -33.25
CA PRO A 143 2.42 -5.45 -34.34
C PRO A 143 1.49 -4.23 -34.25
N THR A 144 1.98 -3.07 -34.68
CA THR A 144 1.18 -1.85 -34.81
C THR A 144 0.85 -1.64 -36.28
N SER A 145 -0.36 -1.16 -36.56
CA SER A 145 -0.79 -0.83 -37.91
C SER A 145 -0.64 0.69 -38.18
N PRO A 146 -0.10 1.10 -39.32
CA PRO A 146 -0.08 2.51 -39.71
C PRO A 146 -1.51 2.94 -40.09
N VAL A 147 -1.89 4.16 -39.68
CA VAL A 147 -3.16 4.79 -39.97
C VAL A 147 -2.87 6.22 -40.41
N GLU A 148 -3.45 6.64 -41.56
CA GLU A 148 -3.37 8.00 -42.00
C GLU A 148 -4.27 8.89 -41.14
N VAL A 149 -3.81 10.11 -40.85
CA VAL A 149 -4.50 11.06 -39.98
C VAL A 149 -4.34 12.48 -40.47
N ASP A 150 -5.35 13.29 -40.27
CA ASP A 150 -5.36 14.70 -40.63
C ASP A 150 -5.10 15.59 -39.40
N LEU A 151 -4.14 16.51 -39.51
CA LEU A 151 -3.86 17.49 -38.46
C LEU A 151 -4.94 18.56 -38.43
N ILE A 152 -5.65 18.71 -37.31
CA ILE A 152 -6.70 19.73 -37.12
C ILE A 152 -6.08 21.03 -36.58
N THR A 153 -5.31 20.94 -35.50
CA THR A 153 -4.70 22.07 -34.80
C THR A 153 -3.51 21.63 -33.95
N ASN A 154 -2.75 22.61 -33.51
CA ASN A 154 -1.65 22.39 -32.57
C ASN A 154 -1.66 23.46 -31.49
N TYR A 155 -1.20 23.15 -30.31
CA TYR A 155 -1.03 24.09 -29.20
C TYR A 155 0.03 23.58 -28.23
N MET A 156 0.61 24.50 -27.45
CA MET A 156 1.53 24.15 -26.38
C MET A 156 0.74 23.97 -25.06
N ASP A 157 0.90 22.83 -24.41
CA ASP A 157 0.32 22.60 -23.09
C ASP A 157 1.28 23.16 -22.03
N MET A 158 0.92 24.29 -21.43
CA MET A 158 1.71 24.99 -20.41
C MET A 158 1.86 24.21 -19.11
N GLY A 159 1.05 23.16 -18.88
CA GLY A 159 1.10 22.36 -17.65
C GLY A 159 2.06 21.17 -17.72
N SER A 160 2.35 20.64 -18.89
CA SER A 160 3.13 19.41 -19.09
C SER A 160 4.40 19.59 -19.91
N ASP A 161 4.74 20.81 -20.31
CA ASP A 161 5.87 21.11 -21.22
C ASP A 161 5.84 20.28 -22.53
N ASN A 162 4.67 19.84 -22.95
CA ASN A 162 4.49 19.09 -24.19
C ASN A 162 3.81 19.94 -25.27
N PHE A 163 4.20 19.66 -26.50
CA PHE A 163 3.52 20.23 -27.67
C PHE A 163 2.41 19.25 -28.08
N VAL A 164 1.16 19.71 -28.11
CA VAL A 164 0.00 18.86 -28.40
C VAL A 164 -0.50 19.11 -29.81
N LEU A 165 -0.56 18.03 -30.57
CA LEU A 165 -1.13 17.99 -31.92
C LEU A 165 -2.52 17.33 -31.81
N LYS A 166 -3.54 17.98 -32.32
CA LYS A 166 -4.88 17.40 -32.42
C LYS A 166 -5.09 16.87 -33.83
N PHE A 167 -5.30 15.57 -33.91
CA PHE A 167 -5.52 14.86 -35.16
C PHE A 167 -6.97 14.36 -35.27
N LYS A 168 -7.35 14.05 -36.47
CA LYS A 168 -8.56 13.35 -36.83
C LYS A 168 -8.22 12.07 -37.56
N ASP A 169 -8.82 10.99 -37.14
CA ASP A 169 -8.67 9.66 -37.73
C ASP A 169 -9.62 9.48 -38.93
N ILE A 170 -9.37 8.47 -39.74
CA ILE A 170 -10.24 8.08 -40.87
C ILE A 170 -11.69 7.84 -40.43
N ASP A 171 -11.87 7.31 -39.20
CA ASP A 171 -13.20 7.11 -38.59
C ASP A 171 -13.85 8.42 -38.05
N ASN A 172 -13.23 9.57 -38.32
CA ASN A 172 -13.70 10.91 -37.92
C ASN A 172 -13.60 11.18 -36.40
N ASN A 173 -12.81 10.39 -35.64
CA ASN A 173 -12.59 10.58 -34.23
C ASN A 173 -11.40 11.51 -33.98
N ASP A 174 -11.60 12.49 -33.13
CA ASP A 174 -10.53 13.39 -32.67
C ASP A 174 -9.66 12.73 -31.60
N PHE A 175 -8.35 12.88 -31.67
CA PHE A 175 -7.44 12.46 -30.63
C PHE A 175 -6.27 13.43 -30.49
N ASN A 176 -5.68 13.45 -29.30
CA ASN A 176 -4.53 14.27 -28.97
C ASN A 176 -3.25 13.44 -29.04
N PHE A 177 -2.22 14.03 -29.61
CA PHE A 177 -0.88 13.47 -29.70
C PHE A 177 0.11 14.42 -29.05
N ALA A 178 0.73 14.04 -27.95
CA ALA A 178 1.69 14.88 -27.26
C ALA A 178 3.12 14.52 -27.68
N VAL A 179 3.87 15.54 -28.04
CA VAL A 179 5.25 15.47 -28.48
C VAL A 179 6.14 16.19 -27.47
N SER A 180 7.28 15.63 -27.16
CA SER A 180 8.31 16.31 -26.36
C SER A 180 8.79 17.61 -27.07
N ILE A 181 9.16 18.62 -26.29
CA ILE A 181 9.76 19.85 -26.83
C ILE A 181 11.03 19.54 -27.67
N GLU A 182 11.78 18.52 -27.28
CA GLU A 182 12.98 18.11 -28.02
C GLU A 182 12.66 17.58 -29.42
N ASP A 183 11.51 16.97 -29.60
CA ASP A 183 11.06 16.39 -30.87
C ASP A 183 10.32 17.40 -31.75
N VAL A 184 9.91 18.55 -31.21
CA VAL A 184 9.24 19.62 -31.96
C VAL A 184 10.09 20.14 -33.14
N LYS A 185 11.44 20.06 -33.03
CA LYS A 185 12.35 20.40 -34.13
C LYS A 185 12.08 19.60 -35.42
N TYR A 186 11.57 18.37 -35.30
CA TYR A 186 11.19 17.53 -36.44
C TYR A 186 9.84 17.90 -37.04
N LEU A 187 9.02 18.64 -36.28
CA LEU A 187 7.70 19.11 -36.69
C LEU A 187 7.76 20.41 -37.51
N ASN A 188 8.78 20.64 -38.32
CA ASN A 188 8.79 21.81 -39.19
C ASN A 188 7.61 21.70 -40.19
N ILE A 189 6.45 22.06 -39.71
CA ILE A 189 5.09 21.80 -40.22
C ILE A 189 4.90 22.26 -41.66
N ALA A 190 5.68 23.27 -42.10
CA ALA A 190 5.61 23.77 -43.47
C ALA A 190 6.07 22.77 -44.54
N LYS A 191 6.78 21.69 -44.18
CA LYS A 191 7.30 20.70 -45.13
C LYS A 191 6.59 19.34 -45.07
N ILE A 192 5.80 19.09 -44.00
CA ILE A 192 5.13 17.80 -43.79
C ILE A 192 3.75 17.87 -44.42
N LYS A 193 3.53 17.06 -45.43
CA LYS A 193 2.23 16.99 -46.13
C LYS A 193 1.34 15.85 -45.61
N ASP A 194 1.99 14.74 -45.17
CA ASP A 194 1.27 13.52 -44.80
C ASP A 194 1.67 13.10 -43.40
N TYR A 195 0.69 12.93 -42.56
CA TYR A 195 0.88 12.37 -41.19
C TYR A 195 0.30 10.97 -41.18
N SER A 196 1.04 10.05 -40.58
CA SER A 196 0.53 8.74 -40.25
C SER A 196 0.85 8.40 -38.81
N THR A 197 -0.06 7.71 -38.13
CA THR A 197 0.17 7.23 -36.77
C THR A 197 0.18 5.72 -36.73
N ARG A 198 0.92 5.15 -35.76
CA ARG A 198 0.86 3.72 -35.50
C ARG A 198 -0.15 3.44 -34.39
N LYS A 199 -1.14 2.61 -34.70
CA LYS A 199 -2.17 2.17 -33.77
C LYS A 199 -1.85 0.80 -33.22
N SER A 200 -1.96 0.61 -31.90
CA SER A 200 -1.82 -0.69 -31.27
C SER A 200 -2.98 -1.61 -31.64
N MET A 201 -2.74 -2.93 -31.57
CA MET A 201 -3.68 -3.91 -32.10
C MET A 201 -4.92 -4.12 -31.23
N ILE A 202 -4.76 -4.20 -29.91
CA ILE A 202 -5.83 -4.52 -28.95
C ILE A 202 -6.50 -3.25 -28.44
N LEU A 203 -5.73 -2.35 -27.82
CA LEU A 203 -6.26 -1.15 -27.19
C LEU A 203 -6.47 0.01 -28.19
N ARG A 204 -6.07 -0.18 -29.44
CA ARG A 204 -6.15 0.81 -30.53
C ARG A 204 -5.60 2.19 -30.18
N GLN A 205 -4.58 2.23 -29.34
CA GLN A 205 -3.93 3.47 -28.92
C GLN A 205 -2.93 3.95 -29.97
N ASN A 206 -2.93 5.26 -30.23
CA ASN A 206 -1.94 5.90 -31.11
C ASN A 206 -0.61 6.01 -30.37
N THR A 207 0.36 5.16 -30.70
CA THR A 207 1.63 5.04 -30.00
C THR A 207 2.72 5.94 -30.57
N ASN A 208 2.87 5.96 -31.87
CA ASN A 208 3.91 6.68 -32.57
C ASN A 208 3.34 7.45 -33.76
N MET A 209 3.90 8.60 -34.05
CA MET A 209 3.66 9.33 -35.27
C MET A 209 4.82 9.10 -36.22
N LEU A 210 4.51 8.84 -37.49
CA LEU A 210 5.47 8.68 -38.55
C LEU A 210 5.46 9.93 -39.42
N LEU A 211 6.60 10.56 -39.57
CA LEU A 211 6.81 11.72 -40.41
C LEU A 211 7.70 11.32 -41.58
N ASN A 212 7.27 11.58 -42.81
CA ASN A 212 8.09 11.40 -43.98
C ASN A 212 8.74 12.74 -44.34
N ILE A 213 10.05 12.86 -44.08
CA ILE A 213 10.82 14.06 -44.33
C ILE A 213 11.95 13.68 -45.29
N ASP A 214 11.93 14.20 -46.49
CA ASP A 214 12.98 14.01 -47.51
C ASP A 214 13.33 12.51 -47.76
N ASN A 215 12.33 11.62 -47.78
CA ASN A 215 12.40 10.17 -47.89
C ASN A 215 12.89 9.43 -46.63
N ASP A 216 13.16 10.11 -45.54
CA ASP A 216 13.44 9.47 -44.26
C ASP A 216 12.15 9.41 -43.40
N ILE A 217 11.88 8.24 -42.81
CA ILE A 217 10.73 8.06 -41.89
C ILE A 217 11.21 8.26 -40.46
N ILE A 218 10.80 9.38 -39.87
CA ILE A 218 11.05 9.69 -38.46
C ILE A 218 9.86 9.23 -37.63
N SER A 219 10.12 8.45 -36.60
CA SER A 219 9.10 7.97 -35.65
C SER A 219 9.18 8.74 -34.34
N ILE A 220 8.11 9.47 -34.01
CA ILE A 220 7.98 10.23 -32.75
C ILE A 220 6.99 9.51 -31.83
N GLU A 221 7.36 9.36 -30.55
CA GLU A 221 6.50 8.68 -29.57
C GLU A 221 5.42 9.61 -29.01
N ASN A 222 4.22 9.07 -28.79
CA ASN A 222 3.10 9.79 -28.16
C ASN A 222 3.22 9.78 -26.64
N HIS A 223 3.38 10.93 -26.02
CA HIS A 223 3.43 11.09 -24.58
C HIS A 223 2.05 11.02 -23.90
N PHE A 224 0.94 11.18 -24.62
CA PHE A 224 -0.44 11.02 -24.13
C PHE A 224 -1.01 9.62 -24.34
N CYS A 225 -0.24 8.65 -24.84
CA CYS A 225 -0.75 7.30 -24.95
C CYS A 225 -0.90 6.67 -23.56
N VAL A 226 -1.91 5.80 -23.40
CA VAL A 226 -2.22 5.10 -22.14
C VAL A 226 -0.99 4.41 -21.55
N TYR A 227 -0.13 3.85 -22.37
CA TYR A 227 1.09 3.15 -21.93
C TYR A 227 2.12 4.07 -21.23
N LYS A 228 2.23 5.32 -21.65
CA LYS A 228 3.15 6.31 -21.06
C LYS A 228 2.55 6.97 -19.83
N VAL A 229 1.30 7.45 -19.93
CA VAL A 229 0.60 8.12 -18.84
C VAL A 229 0.38 7.15 -17.67
N PHE A 230 0.07 5.89 -17.95
CA PHE A 230 -0.26 4.88 -16.93
C PHE A 230 0.86 3.88 -16.64
N TYR A 231 2.10 4.20 -17.02
CA TYR A 231 3.24 3.31 -16.71
C TYR A 231 3.31 2.95 -15.22
N PHE A 232 3.02 3.89 -14.35
CA PHE A 232 2.96 3.65 -12.91
C PHE A 232 1.86 2.65 -12.51
N TYR A 233 0.71 2.68 -13.18
CA TYR A 233 -0.38 1.74 -12.93
C TYR A 233 -0.05 0.32 -13.31
N PHE A 234 0.81 0.12 -14.29
CA PHE A 234 1.30 -1.21 -14.64
C PHE A 234 1.98 -1.90 -13.45
N THR A 235 2.78 -1.17 -12.70
CA THR A 235 3.41 -1.70 -11.48
C THR A 235 2.37 -2.05 -10.40
N ILE A 236 1.32 -1.24 -10.25
CA ILE A 236 0.22 -1.51 -9.32
C ILE A 236 -0.54 -2.79 -9.71
N LEU A 237 -0.79 -3.01 -11.00
CA LEU A 237 -1.48 -4.21 -11.49
C LEU A 237 -0.67 -5.49 -11.29
N LEU A 238 0.65 -5.41 -11.12
CA LEU A 238 1.52 -6.54 -10.82
C LEU A 238 1.69 -6.80 -9.31
N LEU A 239 1.33 -5.86 -8.43
CA LEU A 239 1.41 -6.05 -6.98
C LEU A 239 0.71 -7.33 -6.47
N PRO A 240 -0.41 -7.81 -7.06
CA PRO A 240 -1.03 -9.07 -6.67
C PRO A 240 -0.12 -10.30 -6.75
N LEU A 241 0.97 -10.26 -7.51
CA LEU A 241 1.96 -11.32 -7.51
C LEU A 241 2.51 -11.58 -6.10
N ILE A 242 2.64 -10.52 -5.28
CA ILE A 242 3.09 -10.64 -3.88
C ILE A 242 2.15 -11.57 -3.09
N THR A 243 0.82 -11.47 -3.31
CA THR A 243 -0.15 -12.31 -2.61
C THR A 243 -0.08 -13.77 -3.05
N ILE A 244 0.24 -14.01 -4.33
CA ILE A 244 0.33 -15.36 -4.91
C ILE A 244 1.61 -16.06 -4.42
N PHE A 245 2.74 -15.35 -4.37
CA PHE A 245 4.02 -15.91 -3.95
C PHE A 245 4.20 -15.95 -2.43
N SER A 246 3.50 -15.11 -1.68
CA SER A 246 3.54 -15.12 -0.21
C SER A 246 2.74 -16.30 0.33
N LYS A 247 3.42 -17.28 0.90
CA LYS A 247 2.80 -18.48 1.49
C LYS A 247 2.87 -18.43 3.01
N GLY A 248 1.81 -18.90 3.67
CA GLY A 248 1.76 -19.09 5.11
C GLY A 248 1.16 -17.94 5.92
N PRO A 249 1.00 -18.16 7.23
CA PRO A 249 0.40 -17.20 8.14
C PRO A 249 1.39 -16.10 8.53
N ASN A 250 1.69 -15.20 7.59
CA ASN A 250 2.57 -14.05 7.85
C ASN A 250 1.83 -12.73 7.58
N THR A 251 2.34 -11.67 8.18
CA THR A 251 1.77 -10.31 8.06
C THR A 251 1.73 -9.83 6.61
N VAL A 252 2.73 -10.20 5.79
CA VAL A 252 2.80 -9.83 4.37
C VAL A 252 1.64 -10.44 3.61
N HIS A 253 1.33 -11.72 3.81
CA HIS A 253 0.21 -12.39 3.13
C HIS A 253 -1.14 -11.80 3.52
N ILE A 254 -1.36 -11.55 4.82
CA ILE A 254 -2.61 -10.98 5.33
C ILE A 254 -2.80 -9.56 4.78
N LEU A 255 -1.79 -8.71 4.90
CA LEU A 255 -1.84 -7.33 4.43
C LEU A 255 -2.03 -7.26 2.92
N SER A 256 -1.26 -8.05 2.16
CA SER A 256 -1.35 -8.10 0.70
C SER A 256 -2.74 -8.57 0.23
N SER A 257 -3.34 -9.55 0.90
CA SER A 257 -4.68 -10.03 0.55
C SER A 257 -5.78 -8.99 0.70
N TYR A 258 -5.67 -8.07 1.66
CA TYR A 258 -6.67 -7.01 1.84
C TYR A 258 -6.34 -5.74 1.05
N VAL A 259 -5.13 -5.20 1.23
CA VAL A 259 -4.74 -3.89 0.70
C VAL A 259 -4.44 -3.99 -0.79
N ILE A 260 -3.58 -4.93 -1.18
CA ILE A 260 -3.12 -5.04 -2.58
C ILE A 260 -4.29 -5.41 -3.50
N SER A 261 -5.16 -6.35 -3.09
CA SER A 261 -6.32 -6.71 -3.91
C SER A 261 -7.29 -5.55 -4.07
N SER A 262 -7.48 -4.71 -3.05
CA SER A 262 -8.32 -3.51 -3.14
C SER A 262 -7.72 -2.46 -4.07
N VAL A 263 -6.41 -2.20 -3.96
CA VAL A 263 -5.69 -1.26 -4.83
C VAL A 263 -5.70 -1.74 -6.28
N ALA A 264 -5.47 -3.03 -6.52
CA ALA A 264 -5.53 -3.63 -7.85
C ALA A 264 -6.93 -3.50 -8.49
N THR A 265 -8.00 -3.70 -7.71
CA THR A 265 -9.38 -3.53 -8.18
C THR A 265 -9.63 -2.09 -8.62
N ILE A 266 -9.22 -1.11 -7.81
CA ILE A 266 -9.35 0.32 -8.15
C ILE A 266 -8.55 0.62 -9.42
N GLY A 267 -7.35 0.09 -9.56
CA GLY A 267 -6.51 0.24 -10.75
C GLY A 267 -7.18 -0.31 -12.03
N VAL A 268 -7.77 -1.49 -11.97
CA VAL A 268 -8.51 -2.08 -13.10
C VAL A 268 -9.72 -1.25 -13.48
N ILE A 269 -10.52 -0.80 -12.49
CA ILE A 269 -11.71 0.03 -12.74
C ILE A 269 -11.30 1.37 -13.38
N PHE A 270 -10.26 2.00 -12.84
CA PHE A 270 -9.78 3.28 -13.37
C PHE A 270 -9.28 3.14 -14.81
N LEU A 271 -8.49 2.10 -15.11
CA LEU A 271 -8.04 1.81 -16.46
C LEU A 271 -9.22 1.61 -17.41
N PHE A 272 -10.25 0.85 -16.99
CA PHE A 272 -11.43 0.63 -17.80
C PHE A 272 -12.17 1.93 -18.10
N LEU A 273 -12.35 2.79 -17.10
CA LEU A 273 -12.98 4.10 -17.29
C LEU A 273 -12.20 4.99 -18.28
N THR A 274 -10.88 4.98 -18.24
CA THR A 274 -10.04 5.77 -19.16
C THR A 274 -9.98 5.20 -20.58
N LEU A 275 -10.38 3.96 -20.79
CA LEU A 275 -10.46 3.35 -22.12
C LEU A 275 -11.85 3.52 -22.77
N VAL A 276 -12.88 3.73 -21.95
CA VAL A 276 -14.28 3.86 -22.41
C VAL A 276 -14.70 5.33 -22.60
N LEU A 277 -14.12 6.23 -21.78
CA LEU A 277 -14.31 7.68 -21.88
C LEU A 277 -13.29 8.32 -22.85
#